data_3caa6bcbe31d809eaaa83215b0da3565
#
_entry.id   3caa6bcbe31d809eaaa83215b0da3565
#
_cell.length_a   1.000
_cell.length_b   1.000
_cell.length_c   1.000
_cell.angle_alpha   90.00
_cell.angle_beta   90.00
_cell.angle_gamma   90.00
#
_symmetry.space_group_name_H-M   'P 1'
#
loop_
_entity.id
_entity.type
_entity.pdbx_description
1 polymer ?
#
loop_
_entity_poly.entity_id
_entity_poly.type
_entity_poly.pdbx_seq_one_letter_code
_entity_poly.pdbx_strand_id
1 'polypeptide(L)'
;MVPIRRTDLTSLSEGRALQPVSMPPAAVPLTVRTVLALLVLTALAVLVHGYHLGADDAAIYVPAIKNVADPSLYPFGSEFFMSHAHLSYFANIVGDSARLTRLPIDFVIFAWHAVSIFLLLLASWRLAALCFLRRSAQWGGVVLLAALLSVPVAGTALAIMDPYLTARSLSTPATMFAIACYLSNRRAQALAWLLFTALVHPHMSVFAAAFLVCLELARRPARRQENLLAFGMAAGLPFLFPLHAAQGAARDALYSRTFFFVYQWAWYEWVGVFAPLAILWWFSSRDPRGTTRVFRTLAGAAIPFGLFFTAAAMVVGMPVWLENYTRLQPMRSLHLVYVIFFVLLGGLIQEYVLKKGIARWLGLFLPLSAGMWFLQQASFPSSMHVEWPGSHPDNTWNSAFLWIRGHTPKDAVFALDPNYMLSPGEDMHGFRAVAERSVLADSVKDSGAVSLFPQLAEDWRSQTQAENGWQNFQLADFEKLATEFPITWVLTRRPGPGGLTCPYENRDLAVCRLPSSAELDR
;
A
#
# COMPACT_ATOMS: atom_id res chain seq x y z
N MET A 1 14.21 -35.88 -76.08
CA MET A 1 14.27 -34.40 -75.95
C MET A 1 12.92 -33.90 -75.56
N VAL A 2 12.74 -33.50 -74.27
CA VAL A 2 11.53 -32.94 -73.74
C VAL A 2 11.83 -31.50 -73.32
N PRO A 3 11.11 -30.47 -73.74
CA PRO A 3 11.45 -29.09 -73.44
C PRO A 3 11.01 -28.73 -72.01
N ILE A 4 11.96 -28.19 -71.24
CA ILE A 4 11.72 -27.63 -69.89
C ILE A 4 11.02 -26.27 -70.04
N ARG A 5 9.80 -26.15 -69.52
CA ARG A 5 9.08 -24.88 -69.35
C ARG A 5 9.78 -24.00 -68.30
N ARG A 6 10.17 -22.78 -68.66
CA ARG A 6 10.50 -21.68 -67.74
C ARG A 6 9.25 -21.27 -67.03
N THR A 7 9.17 -21.53 -65.73
CA THR A 7 8.16 -20.99 -64.84
C THR A 7 8.61 -19.63 -64.30
N ASP A 8 7.75 -18.67 -64.39
CA ASP A 8 7.89 -17.26 -64.06
C ASP A 8 8.32 -17.02 -62.59
N LEU A 9 9.45 -16.32 -62.43
CA LEU A 9 10.01 -15.80 -61.18
C LEU A 9 9.59 -14.32 -60.93
N THR A 10 8.34 -13.95 -61.22
CA THR A 10 7.88 -12.56 -61.08
C THR A 10 6.78 -12.31 -60.04
N SER A 11 6.57 -13.23 -59.06
CA SER A 11 5.49 -13.04 -58.08
C SER A 11 5.93 -12.98 -56.60
N LEU A 12 7.18 -12.58 -56.28
CA LEU A 12 7.68 -12.46 -54.90
C LEU A 12 8.06 -11.04 -54.50
N SER A 13 7.44 -10.01 -55.05
CA SER A 13 7.64 -8.61 -54.61
C SER A 13 6.34 -7.86 -54.33
N GLU A 14 5.31 -8.53 -53.80
CA GLU A 14 4.27 -7.80 -53.10
C GLU A 14 4.78 -7.47 -51.70
N GLY A 15 5.41 -6.30 -51.59
CA GLY A 15 5.80 -5.69 -50.35
C GLY A 15 4.55 -5.62 -49.46
N ARG A 16 4.60 -6.29 -48.30
CA ARG A 16 3.68 -6.02 -47.19
C ARG A 16 3.77 -4.54 -46.91
N ALA A 17 2.87 -3.74 -47.49
CA ALA A 17 2.68 -2.34 -47.16
C ALA A 17 2.53 -2.27 -45.63
N LEU A 18 3.45 -1.58 -44.99
CA LEU A 18 3.36 -1.25 -43.56
C LEU A 18 1.99 -0.57 -43.33
N GLN A 19 1.04 -1.28 -42.75
CA GLN A 19 -0.23 -0.69 -42.40
C GLN A 19 0.04 0.55 -41.56
N PRO A 20 -0.59 1.70 -41.90
CA PRO A 20 -0.36 2.93 -41.16
C PRO A 20 -0.60 2.67 -39.67
N VAL A 21 0.35 3.12 -38.85
CA VAL A 21 0.25 3.09 -37.39
C VAL A 21 -1.09 3.72 -37.03
N SER A 22 -2.07 2.92 -36.68
CA SER A 22 -3.38 3.40 -36.25
C SER A 22 -3.15 4.40 -35.10
N MET A 23 -3.57 5.64 -35.31
CA MET A 23 -3.50 6.64 -34.24
C MET A 23 -4.13 6.07 -32.95
N PRO A 24 -3.54 6.34 -31.78
CA PRO A 24 -4.14 5.94 -30.52
C PRO A 24 -5.58 6.49 -30.49
N PRO A 25 -6.55 5.71 -29.99
CA PRO A 25 -7.93 6.18 -29.92
C PRO A 25 -7.97 7.53 -29.21
N ALA A 26 -8.72 8.49 -29.79
CA ALA A 26 -8.87 9.82 -29.23
C ALA A 26 -9.24 9.71 -27.75
N ALA A 27 -8.63 10.54 -26.92
CA ALA A 27 -8.88 10.52 -25.48
C ALA A 27 -10.39 10.63 -25.20
N VAL A 28 -10.97 9.59 -24.60
CA VAL A 28 -12.39 9.59 -24.25
C VAL A 28 -12.64 10.76 -23.31
N PRO A 29 -13.56 11.69 -23.66
CA PRO A 29 -13.81 12.86 -22.84
C PRO A 29 -14.39 12.45 -21.48
N LEU A 30 -13.90 13.09 -20.42
CA LEU A 30 -14.45 12.93 -19.07
C LEU A 30 -15.80 13.66 -19.01
N THR A 31 -16.89 12.93 -18.97
CA THR A 31 -18.23 13.49 -18.86
C THR A 31 -18.70 13.56 -17.41
N VAL A 32 -19.64 14.46 -17.10
CA VAL A 32 -20.26 14.55 -15.76
C VAL A 32 -20.81 13.18 -15.32
N ARG A 33 -21.46 12.45 -16.22
CA ARG A 33 -21.98 11.09 -15.94
C ARG A 33 -20.87 10.11 -15.52
N THR A 34 -19.70 10.20 -16.17
CA THR A 34 -18.54 9.37 -15.81
C THR A 34 -18.03 9.71 -14.41
N VAL A 35 -17.92 11.01 -14.10
CA VAL A 35 -17.48 11.48 -12.77
C VAL A 35 -18.46 11.02 -11.69
N LEU A 36 -19.76 11.21 -11.90
CA LEU A 36 -20.79 10.76 -10.96
C LEU A 36 -20.75 9.23 -10.73
N ALA A 37 -20.59 8.45 -11.80
CA ALA A 37 -20.46 7.00 -11.68
C ALA A 37 -19.21 6.59 -10.89
N LEU A 38 -18.07 7.27 -11.09
CA LEU A 38 -16.85 7.02 -10.32
C LEU A 38 -17.01 7.43 -8.85
N LEU A 39 -17.71 8.52 -8.55
CA LEU A 39 -18.00 8.92 -7.17
C LEU A 39 -18.90 7.91 -6.46
N VAL A 40 -19.93 7.40 -7.14
CA VAL A 40 -20.78 6.33 -6.61
C VAL A 40 -19.96 5.05 -6.35
N LEU A 41 -19.11 4.65 -7.30
CA LEU A 41 -18.24 3.49 -7.09
C LEU A 41 -17.24 3.71 -5.96
N THR A 42 -16.73 4.93 -5.77
CA THR A 42 -15.85 5.27 -4.64
C THR A 42 -16.61 5.10 -3.32
N ALA A 43 -17.82 5.62 -3.21
CA ALA A 43 -18.63 5.47 -2.01
C ALA A 43 -18.95 3.98 -1.72
N LEU A 44 -19.33 3.22 -2.74
CA LEU A 44 -19.56 1.78 -2.63
C LEU A 44 -18.29 1.02 -2.24
N ALA A 45 -17.13 1.41 -2.78
CA ALA A 45 -15.85 0.81 -2.41
C ALA A 45 -15.51 1.03 -0.94
N VAL A 46 -15.70 2.25 -0.41
CA VAL A 46 -15.52 2.52 1.03
C VAL A 46 -16.48 1.67 1.87
N LEU A 47 -17.74 1.51 1.45
CA LEU A 47 -18.72 0.69 2.17
C LEU A 47 -18.41 -0.81 2.11
N VAL A 48 -17.78 -1.30 1.04
CA VAL A 48 -17.42 -2.73 0.88
C VAL A 48 -16.11 -3.06 1.59
N HIS A 49 -15.11 -2.18 1.47
CA HIS A 49 -13.74 -2.45 1.95
C HIS A 49 -13.45 -1.85 3.33
N GLY A 50 -14.38 -1.08 3.88
CA GLY A 50 -14.22 -0.44 5.18
C GLY A 50 -13.28 0.77 5.16
N TYR A 51 -13.13 1.37 6.34
CA TYR A 51 -12.15 2.41 6.62
C TYR A 51 -11.75 2.38 8.10
N HIS A 52 -10.46 2.31 8.38
CA HIS A 52 -9.92 2.23 9.74
C HIS A 52 -8.83 3.27 9.94
N LEU A 53 -9.11 4.27 10.79
CA LEU A 53 -8.16 5.34 11.10
C LEU A 53 -7.01 4.80 11.96
N GLY A 54 -5.80 4.88 11.47
CA GLY A 54 -4.61 4.51 12.24
C GLY A 54 -4.32 3.02 12.33
N ALA A 55 -5.08 2.17 11.63
CA ALA A 55 -4.83 0.73 11.63
C ALA A 55 -3.63 0.35 10.76
N ASP A 56 -2.94 -0.71 11.15
CA ASP A 56 -1.82 -1.34 10.46
C ASP A 56 -0.71 -0.33 10.04
N ASP A 57 -0.39 -0.19 8.75
CA ASP A 57 0.63 0.76 8.28
C ASP A 57 0.27 2.23 8.53
N ALA A 58 -1.01 2.57 8.70
CA ALA A 58 -1.43 3.91 9.07
C ALA A 58 -0.91 4.31 10.46
N ALA A 59 -0.57 3.35 11.34
CA ALA A 59 0.10 3.61 12.60
C ALA A 59 1.44 4.35 12.47
N ILE A 60 2.08 4.31 11.28
CA ILE A 60 3.30 5.06 10.96
C ILE A 60 2.96 6.36 10.23
N TYR A 61 2.03 6.33 9.27
CA TYR A 61 1.73 7.49 8.43
C TYR A 61 0.88 8.55 9.14
N VAL A 62 -0.12 8.14 9.93
CA VAL A 62 -1.04 9.08 10.59
C VAL A 62 -0.35 9.94 11.65
N PRO A 63 0.52 9.41 12.54
CA PRO A 63 1.28 10.25 13.47
C PRO A 63 2.15 11.29 12.76
N ALA A 64 2.78 10.93 11.65
CA ALA A 64 3.57 11.86 10.85
C ALA A 64 2.71 12.99 10.27
N ILE A 65 1.53 12.67 9.72
CA ILE A 65 0.55 13.67 9.24
C ILE A 65 0.12 14.60 10.38
N LYS A 66 -0.21 14.03 11.54
CA LYS A 66 -0.65 14.78 12.73
C LYS A 66 0.48 15.66 13.28
N ASN A 67 1.73 15.17 13.31
CA ASN A 67 2.88 15.97 13.73
C ASN A 67 3.15 17.15 12.77
N VAL A 68 3.01 16.95 11.45
CA VAL A 68 3.07 18.06 10.49
C VAL A 68 1.95 19.06 10.74
N ALA A 69 0.74 18.63 11.05
CA ALA A 69 -0.37 19.52 11.33
C ALA A 69 -0.22 20.28 12.66
N ASP A 70 0.29 19.61 13.69
CA ASP A 70 0.57 20.17 15.02
C ASP A 70 1.92 19.67 15.55
N PRO A 71 3.03 20.45 15.38
CA PRO A 71 4.35 20.05 15.82
C PRO A 71 4.53 19.95 17.34
N SER A 72 3.55 20.32 18.15
CA SER A 72 3.58 20.12 19.61
C SER A 72 3.27 18.68 20.02
N LEU A 73 2.79 17.84 19.09
CA LEU A 73 2.53 16.44 19.34
C LEU A 73 3.83 15.62 19.33
N TYR A 74 3.86 14.56 20.10
CA TYR A 74 4.91 13.54 20.12
C TYR A 74 6.32 14.07 20.47
N PRO A 75 6.51 14.72 21.62
CA PRO A 75 7.81 15.21 22.07
C PRO A 75 8.82 14.08 22.34
N PHE A 76 8.39 12.82 22.40
CA PHE A 76 9.22 11.64 22.61
C PHE A 76 8.88 10.55 21.57
N GLY A 77 9.88 9.83 21.07
CA GLY A 77 9.74 8.67 20.19
C GLY A 77 9.23 9.00 18.77
N SER A 78 9.25 10.27 18.35
CA SER A 78 8.80 10.68 17.03
C SER A 78 9.68 10.17 15.89
N GLU A 79 10.95 9.83 16.15
CA GLU A 79 11.93 9.32 15.18
C GLU A 79 11.48 8.01 14.52
N PHE A 80 10.71 7.18 15.21
CA PHE A 80 10.22 5.90 14.66
C PHE A 80 9.28 6.08 13.46
N PHE A 81 8.50 7.15 13.41
CA PHE A 81 7.64 7.43 12.26
C PHE A 81 8.12 8.60 11.40
N MET A 82 8.82 9.60 11.98
CA MET A 82 9.35 10.74 11.23
C MET A 82 10.51 10.35 10.31
N SER A 83 11.36 9.38 10.67
CA SER A 83 12.40 8.85 9.78
C SER A 83 11.83 8.37 8.45
N HIS A 84 10.67 7.71 8.48
CA HIS A 84 9.96 7.30 7.28
C HIS A 84 9.30 8.49 6.56
N ALA A 85 8.71 9.40 7.31
CA ALA A 85 8.02 10.57 6.75
C ALA A 85 8.97 11.52 6.00
N HIS A 86 10.21 11.67 6.48
CA HIS A 86 11.22 12.51 5.83
C HIS A 86 11.66 12.03 4.45
N LEU A 87 11.35 10.77 4.08
CA LEU A 87 11.64 10.26 2.73
C LEU A 87 10.65 10.75 1.67
N SER A 88 9.54 11.37 2.05
CA SER A 88 8.49 11.76 1.11
C SER A 88 7.71 12.99 1.56
N TYR A 89 7.03 13.64 0.63
CA TYR A 89 6.15 14.78 0.92
C TYR A 89 4.71 14.36 1.26
N PHE A 90 4.44 13.07 1.43
CA PHE A 90 3.08 12.59 1.68
C PHE A 90 2.46 13.18 2.95
N ALA A 91 3.18 13.11 4.08
CA ALA A 91 2.71 13.66 5.34
C ALA A 91 2.47 15.17 5.26
N ASN A 92 3.35 15.91 4.55
CA ASN A 92 3.20 17.35 4.34
C ASN A 92 1.94 17.66 3.50
N ILE A 93 1.70 16.96 2.39
CA ILE A 93 0.52 17.18 1.53
C ILE A 93 -0.77 17.05 2.36
N VAL A 94 -0.90 16.01 3.17
CA VAL A 94 -2.11 15.76 3.96
C VAL A 94 -2.18 16.70 5.17
N GLY A 95 -1.09 16.85 5.93
CA GLY A 95 -1.03 17.70 7.13
C GLY A 95 -1.23 19.18 6.82
N ASP A 96 -0.57 19.71 5.77
CA ASP A 96 -0.74 21.09 5.36
C ASP A 96 -2.15 21.36 4.78
N SER A 97 -2.77 20.35 4.15
CA SER A 97 -4.17 20.49 3.71
C SER A 97 -5.13 20.65 4.91
N ALA A 98 -4.84 20.01 6.05
CA ALA A 98 -5.61 20.21 7.27
C ALA A 98 -5.41 21.61 7.85
N ARG A 99 -4.17 22.12 7.88
CA ARG A 99 -3.86 23.48 8.30
C ARG A 99 -4.56 24.52 7.42
N LEU A 100 -4.53 24.32 6.11
CA LEU A 100 -5.12 25.24 5.14
C LEU A 100 -6.64 25.27 5.22
N THR A 101 -7.29 24.10 5.33
CA THR A 101 -8.75 23.98 5.40
C THR A 101 -9.32 24.25 6.79
N ARG A 102 -8.50 24.14 7.85
CA ARG A 102 -8.91 24.19 9.26
C ARG A 102 -9.95 23.12 9.65
N LEU A 103 -10.07 22.08 8.85
CA LEU A 103 -10.93 20.94 9.17
C LEU A 103 -10.24 20.03 10.18
N PRO A 104 -11.01 19.27 10.98
CA PRO A 104 -10.46 18.25 11.87
C PRO A 104 -9.58 17.27 11.08
N ILE A 105 -8.38 16.96 11.60
CA ILE A 105 -7.37 16.19 10.89
C ILE A 105 -7.87 14.79 10.47
N ASP A 106 -8.64 14.11 11.32
CA ASP A 106 -9.18 12.79 11.03
C ASP A 106 -10.16 12.83 9.85
N PHE A 107 -10.90 13.94 9.69
CA PHE A 107 -11.78 14.18 8.54
C PHE A 107 -10.99 14.40 7.25
N VAL A 108 -9.87 15.11 7.34
CA VAL A 108 -8.97 15.36 6.20
C VAL A 108 -8.32 14.05 5.74
N ILE A 109 -7.88 13.21 6.69
CA ILE A 109 -7.30 11.89 6.38
C ILE A 109 -8.34 11.00 5.66
N PHE A 110 -9.58 10.96 6.18
CA PHE A 110 -10.68 10.23 5.51
C PHE A 110 -10.98 10.78 4.11
N ALA A 111 -11.03 12.11 3.95
CA ALA A 111 -11.26 12.74 2.65
C ALA A 111 -10.16 12.37 1.63
N TRP A 112 -8.89 12.39 2.04
CA TRP A 112 -7.78 11.95 1.21
C TRP A 112 -7.84 10.46 0.86
N HIS A 113 -8.29 9.61 1.78
CA HIS A 113 -8.54 8.20 1.49
C HIS A 113 -9.60 8.04 0.40
N ALA A 114 -10.76 8.69 0.52
CA ALA A 114 -11.81 8.65 -0.48
C ALA A 114 -11.34 9.22 -1.84
N VAL A 115 -10.62 10.35 -1.82
CA VAL A 115 -10.02 10.96 -3.03
C VAL A 115 -9.03 9.99 -3.69
N SER A 116 -8.23 9.27 -2.92
CA SER A 116 -7.25 8.33 -3.47
C SER A 116 -7.93 7.14 -4.19
N ILE A 117 -9.01 6.61 -3.63
CA ILE A 117 -9.84 5.59 -4.30
C ILE A 117 -10.43 6.16 -5.59
N PHE A 118 -11.04 7.34 -5.53
CA PHE A 118 -11.57 8.01 -6.72
C PHE A 118 -10.52 8.18 -7.83
N LEU A 119 -9.31 8.64 -7.47
CA LEU A 119 -8.21 8.82 -8.42
C LEU A 119 -7.74 7.49 -9.00
N LEU A 120 -7.69 6.42 -8.20
CA LEU A 120 -7.35 5.08 -8.69
C LEU A 120 -8.38 4.57 -9.69
N LEU A 121 -9.66 4.71 -9.39
CA LEU A 121 -10.74 4.30 -10.30
C LEU A 121 -10.76 5.16 -11.57
N LEU A 122 -10.49 6.46 -11.48
CA LEU A 122 -10.37 7.35 -12.63
C LEU A 122 -9.18 6.99 -13.52
N ALA A 123 -8.01 6.73 -12.93
CA ALA A 123 -6.81 6.31 -13.67
C ALA A 123 -7.04 4.95 -14.35
N SER A 124 -7.68 4.03 -13.65
CA SER A 124 -8.05 2.70 -14.18
C SER A 124 -9.06 2.82 -15.32
N TRP A 125 -10.04 3.70 -15.21
CA TRP A 125 -10.97 3.98 -16.31
C TRP A 125 -10.25 4.55 -17.54
N ARG A 126 -9.30 5.50 -17.34
CA ARG A 126 -8.46 6.02 -18.43
C ARG A 126 -7.64 4.92 -19.09
N LEU A 127 -7.06 4.04 -18.31
CA LEU A 127 -6.28 2.91 -18.84
C LEU A 127 -7.17 1.90 -19.58
N ALA A 128 -8.33 1.53 -19.00
CA ALA A 128 -9.30 0.65 -19.62
C ALA A 128 -9.83 1.22 -20.95
N ALA A 129 -10.03 2.54 -21.03
CA ALA A 129 -10.45 3.21 -22.28
C ALA A 129 -9.41 3.10 -23.40
N LEU A 130 -8.12 2.96 -23.08
CA LEU A 130 -7.06 2.68 -24.06
C LEU A 130 -7.02 1.20 -24.47
N CYS A 131 -7.44 0.30 -23.58
CA CYS A 131 -7.33 -1.15 -23.77
C CYS A 131 -8.54 -1.78 -24.46
N PHE A 132 -9.74 -1.22 -24.29
CA PHE A 132 -10.99 -1.81 -24.75
C PHE A 132 -11.78 -0.87 -25.68
N LEU A 133 -12.32 -1.45 -26.77
CA LEU A 133 -13.12 -0.71 -27.75
C LEU A 133 -14.52 -0.36 -27.23
N ARG A 134 -15.14 -1.26 -26.43
CA ARG A 134 -16.48 -1.07 -25.90
C ARG A 134 -16.47 -0.42 -24.53
N ARG A 135 -17.31 0.61 -24.34
CA ARG A 135 -17.47 1.29 -23.05
C ARG A 135 -17.86 0.33 -21.91
N SER A 136 -18.68 -0.66 -22.20
CA SER A 136 -19.06 -1.67 -21.18
C SER A 136 -17.85 -2.46 -20.68
N ALA A 137 -16.91 -2.85 -21.55
CA ALA A 137 -15.68 -3.52 -21.15
C ALA A 137 -14.75 -2.60 -20.34
N GLN A 138 -14.69 -1.30 -20.69
CA GLN A 138 -13.96 -0.30 -19.91
C GLN A 138 -14.48 -0.25 -18.46
N TRP A 139 -15.80 -0.19 -18.28
CA TRP A 139 -16.44 -0.22 -16.96
C TRP A 139 -16.28 -1.56 -16.24
N GLY A 140 -16.30 -2.69 -16.97
CA GLY A 140 -16.02 -3.99 -16.38
C GLY A 140 -14.68 -4.05 -15.67
N GLY A 141 -13.64 -3.46 -16.25
CA GLY A 141 -12.32 -3.35 -15.62
C GLY A 141 -12.33 -2.51 -14.35
N VAL A 142 -13.00 -1.35 -14.38
CA VAL A 142 -13.08 -0.45 -13.22
C VAL A 142 -13.88 -1.07 -12.07
N VAL A 143 -15.04 -1.69 -12.40
CA VAL A 143 -15.91 -2.29 -11.38
C VAL A 143 -15.26 -3.51 -10.73
N LEU A 144 -14.53 -4.34 -11.51
CA LEU A 144 -13.81 -5.46 -10.93
C LEU A 144 -12.70 -4.98 -9.97
N LEU A 145 -11.94 -3.97 -10.37
CA LEU A 145 -10.94 -3.39 -9.48
C LEU A 145 -11.58 -2.80 -8.23
N ALA A 146 -12.68 -2.05 -8.37
CA ALA A 146 -13.41 -1.47 -7.25
C ALA A 146 -13.97 -2.52 -6.28
N ALA A 147 -14.36 -3.70 -6.78
CA ALA A 147 -14.86 -4.81 -5.96
C ALA A 147 -13.74 -5.62 -5.28
N LEU A 148 -12.47 -5.39 -5.62
CA LEU A 148 -11.32 -6.19 -5.15
C LEU A 148 -10.22 -5.35 -4.50
N LEU A 149 -10.51 -4.12 -4.04
CA LEU A 149 -9.47 -3.22 -3.52
C LEU A 149 -8.69 -3.80 -2.34
N SER A 150 -9.34 -4.50 -1.43
CA SER A 150 -8.67 -5.10 -0.27
C SER A 150 -8.14 -6.53 -0.50
N VAL A 151 -8.08 -6.99 -1.76
CA VAL A 151 -7.44 -8.28 -2.08
C VAL A 151 -5.94 -8.21 -1.78
N PRO A 152 -5.41 -9.17 -1.01
CA PRO A 152 -3.97 -9.28 -0.76
C PRO A 152 -3.17 -9.52 -2.06
N VAL A 153 -2.01 -8.87 -2.18
CA VAL A 153 -1.09 -9.04 -3.30
C VAL A 153 -0.05 -10.09 -2.92
N ALA A 154 -0.35 -11.35 -3.22
CA ALA A 154 0.52 -12.48 -2.89
C ALA A 154 1.08 -12.38 -1.45
N GLY A 155 2.34 -12.73 -1.20
CA GLY A 155 3.02 -12.65 0.10
C GLY A 155 3.64 -11.29 0.43
N THR A 156 3.18 -10.19 -0.22
CA THR A 156 3.83 -8.86 -0.11
C THR A 156 3.41 -8.05 1.11
N ALA A 157 2.49 -8.54 1.91
CA ALA A 157 1.81 -7.80 2.98
C ALA A 157 1.17 -6.47 2.50
N LEU A 158 0.71 -6.43 1.24
CA LEU A 158 -0.02 -5.31 0.66
C LEU A 158 -1.40 -5.75 0.19
N ALA A 159 -2.39 -4.88 0.29
CA ALA A 159 -3.61 -4.94 -0.51
C ALA A 159 -3.47 -4.06 -1.76
N ILE A 160 -4.41 -4.17 -2.71
CA ILE A 160 -4.47 -3.26 -3.87
C ILE A 160 -4.70 -1.82 -3.40
N MET A 161 -5.59 -1.66 -2.43
CA MET A 161 -5.81 -0.43 -1.69
C MET A 161 -6.11 -0.82 -0.24
N ASP A 162 -5.34 -0.27 0.68
CA ASP A 162 -5.55 -0.52 2.10
C ASP A 162 -6.84 0.17 2.58
N PRO A 163 -7.53 -0.33 3.62
CA PRO A 163 -8.71 0.32 4.19
C PRO A 163 -8.35 1.51 5.11
N TYR A 164 -7.22 2.15 4.84
CA TYR A 164 -6.68 3.31 5.52
C TYR A 164 -5.76 4.09 4.57
N LEU A 165 -5.43 5.33 4.96
CA LEU A 165 -4.61 6.20 4.13
C LEU A 165 -3.11 5.96 4.34
N THR A 166 -2.38 5.71 3.24
CA THR A 166 -0.92 5.59 3.19
C THR A 166 -0.36 6.35 1.99
N ALA A 167 0.97 6.49 1.90
CA ALA A 167 1.61 7.08 0.73
C ALA A 167 1.33 6.29 -0.57
N ARG A 168 1.10 4.96 -0.46
CA ARG A 168 0.68 4.13 -1.60
C ARG A 168 -0.67 4.55 -2.15
N SER A 169 -1.57 5.01 -1.30
CA SER A 169 -2.91 5.46 -1.72
C SER A 169 -2.86 6.56 -2.77
N LEU A 170 -1.83 7.43 -2.74
CA LEU A 170 -1.62 8.48 -3.76
C LEU A 170 -0.67 8.04 -4.88
N SER A 171 0.37 7.27 -4.57
CA SER A 171 1.37 6.86 -5.57
C SER A 171 0.83 5.86 -6.59
N THR A 172 -0.10 4.98 -6.19
CA THR A 172 -0.71 4.00 -7.10
C THR A 172 -1.55 4.65 -8.20
N PRO A 173 -2.52 5.53 -7.93
CA PRO A 173 -3.23 6.24 -8.99
C PRO A 173 -2.30 7.11 -9.84
N ALA A 174 -1.30 7.77 -9.25
CA ALA A 174 -0.32 8.55 -9.99
C ALA A 174 0.48 7.69 -10.98
N THR A 175 0.92 6.51 -10.55
CA THR A 175 1.58 5.53 -11.43
C THR A 175 0.66 5.09 -12.58
N MET A 176 -0.61 4.81 -12.29
CA MET A 176 -1.59 4.43 -13.32
C MET A 176 -1.84 5.57 -14.32
N PHE A 177 -1.87 6.84 -13.86
CA PHE A 177 -1.92 8.00 -14.75
C PHE A 177 -0.65 8.14 -15.59
N ALA A 178 0.54 7.93 -15.00
CA ALA A 178 1.80 7.94 -15.74
C ALA A 178 1.78 6.93 -16.88
N ILE A 179 1.34 5.69 -16.62
CA ILE A 179 1.20 4.62 -17.62
C ILE A 179 0.19 5.02 -18.70
N ALA A 180 -0.99 5.51 -18.34
CA ALA A 180 -2.02 5.93 -19.30
C ALA A 180 -1.55 7.10 -20.19
N CYS A 181 -0.88 8.09 -19.61
CA CYS A 181 -0.30 9.22 -20.35
C CYS A 181 0.83 8.75 -21.28
N TYR A 182 1.70 7.87 -20.82
CA TYR A 182 2.77 7.30 -21.62
C TYR A 182 2.22 6.53 -22.84
N LEU A 183 1.23 5.67 -22.63
CA LEU A 183 0.55 4.91 -23.70
C LEU A 183 -0.19 5.81 -24.68
N SER A 184 -0.64 6.98 -24.23
CA SER A 184 -1.26 8.02 -25.06
C SER A 184 -0.25 8.96 -25.74
N ASN A 185 1.06 8.67 -25.69
CA ASN A 185 2.17 9.52 -26.19
C ASN A 185 2.29 10.90 -25.53
N ARG A 186 1.70 11.12 -24.35
CA ARG A 186 1.78 12.35 -23.57
C ARG A 186 2.96 12.29 -22.58
N ARG A 187 4.19 12.27 -23.12
CA ARG A 187 5.40 11.99 -22.33
C ARG A 187 5.65 12.96 -21.19
N ALA A 188 5.42 14.26 -21.41
CA ALA A 188 5.59 15.28 -20.38
C ALA A 188 4.62 15.05 -19.19
N GLN A 189 3.36 14.71 -19.47
CA GLN A 189 2.39 14.37 -18.43
C GLN A 189 2.74 13.07 -17.72
N ALA A 190 3.24 12.06 -18.45
CA ALA A 190 3.71 10.81 -17.84
C ALA A 190 4.89 11.07 -16.88
N LEU A 191 5.84 11.91 -17.29
CA LEU A 191 6.95 12.33 -16.44
C LEU A 191 6.47 13.10 -15.21
N ALA A 192 5.54 14.03 -15.36
CA ALA A 192 4.98 14.79 -14.23
C ALA A 192 4.32 13.87 -13.20
N TRP A 193 3.54 12.88 -13.64
CA TRP A 193 2.95 11.88 -12.74
C TRP A 193 4.00 10.97 -12.09
N LEU A 194 5.04 10.58 -12.82
CA LEU A 194 6.15 9.81 -12.27
C LEU A 194 6.92 10.59 -11.20
N LEU A 195 7.18 11.89 -11.44
CA LEU A 195 7.80 12.78 -10.45
C LEU A 195 6.90 12.95 -9.22
N PHE A 196 5.58 13.11 -9.41
CA PHE A 196 4.65 13.13 -8.27
C PHE A 196 4.69 11.81 -7.49
N THR A 197 4.73 10.66 -8.18
CA THR A 197 4.91 9.36 -7.53
C THR A 197 6.21 9.32 -6.71
N ALA A 198 7.31 9.86 -7.23
CA ALA A 198 8.59 9.92 -6.53
C ALA A 198 8.53 10.83 -5.29
N LEU A 199 7.83 11.96 -5.39
CA LEU A 199 7.65 12.88 -4.27
C LEU A 199 6.83 12.28 -3.12
N VAL A 200 5.77 11.51 -3.43
CA VAL A 200 4.91 10.94 -2.38
C VAL A 200 5.37 9.56 -1.91
N HIS A 201 6.03 8.78 -2.77
CA HIS A 201 6.51 7.44 -2.44
C HIS A 201 7.70 7.03 -3.31
N PRO A 202 8.95 7.41 -2.95
CA PRO A 202 10.14 7.15 -3.77
C PRO A 202 10.30 5.69 -4.17
N HIS A 203 10.07 4.76 -3.25
CA HIS A 203 10.19 3.33 -3.51
C HIS A 203 9.24 2.84 -4.62
N MET A 204 7.96 3.24 -4.58
CA MET A 204 6.99 2.86 -5.61
C MET A 204 7.30 3.51 -6.97
N SER A 205 7.99 4.67 -6.98
CA SER A 205 8.40 5.32 -8.23
C SER A 205 9.45 4.52 -9.01
N VAL A 206 10.30 3.76 -8.32
CA VAL A 206 11.28 2.86 -8.97
C VAL A 206 10.53 1.77 -9.76
N PHE A 207 9.51 1.17 -9.18
CA PHE A 207 8.67 0.18 -9.89
C PHE A 207 7.90 0.81 -11.04
N ALA A 208 7.36 2.02 -10.84
CA ALA A 208 6.69 2.76 -11.91
C ALA A 208 7.63 3.05 -13.09
N ALA A 209 8.84 3.54 -12.82
CA ALA A 209 9.85 3.80 -13.84
C ALA A 209 10.28 2.51 -14.58
N ALA A 210 10.56 1.44 -13.84
CA ALA A 210 10.90 0.14 -14.40
C ALA A 210 9.77 -0.40 -15.30
N PHE A 211 8.51 -0.23 -14.90
CA PHE A 211 7.37 -0.65 -15.71
C PHE A 211 7.26 0.16 -17.01
N LEU A 212 7.50 1.48 -16.97
CA LEU A 212 7.52 2.32 -18.17
C LEU A 212 8.64 1.89 -19.15
N VAL A 213 9.79 1.45 -18.64
CA VAL A 213 10.86 0.87 -19.46
C VAL A 213 10.40 -0.45 -20.09
N CYS A 214 9.75 -1.34 -19.34
CA CYS A 214 9.17 -2.57 -19.90
C CYS A 214 8.12 -2.28 -20.98
N LEU A 215 7.32 -1.22 -20.83
CA LEU A 215 6.38 -0.76 -21.86
C LEU A 215 7.09 -0.28 -23.12
N GLU A 216 8.21 0.47 -23.00
CA GLU A 216 8.98 0.89 -24.15
C GLU A 216 9.62 -0.28 -24.88
N LEU A 217 10.15 -1.27 -24.15
CA LEU A 217 10.66 -2.53 -24.71
C LEU A 217 9.58 -3.27 -25.52
N ALA A 218 8.36 -3.36 -24.98
CA ALA A 218 7.24 -4.01 -25.64
C ALA A 218 6.75 -3.24 -26.90
N ARG A 219 6.90 -1.90 -26.91
CA ARG A 219 6.46 -1.04 -28.03
C ARG A 219 7.47 -0.97 -29.18
N ARG A 220 8.77 -1.07 -28.88
CA ARG A 220 9.87 -0.83 -29.82
C ARG A 220 10.92 -1.94 -29.79
N PRO A 221 10.60 -3.12 -30.32
CA PRO A 221 11.52 -4.26 -30.30
C PRO A 221 12.85 -3.97 -31.04
N ALA A 222 12.87 -3.04 -31.98
CA ALA A 222 14.10 -2.64 -32.69
C ALA A 222 15.17 -1.98 -31.80
N ARG A 223 14.76 -1.37 -30.65
CA ARG A 223 15.66 -0.78 -29.66
C ARG A 223 15.84 -1.66 -28.43
N ARG A 224 15.60 -2.96 -28.56
CA ARG A 224 15.59 -3.90 -27.44
C ARG A 224 16.89 -3.86 -26.62
N GLN A 225 18.03 -3.78 -27.28
CA GLN A 225 19.35 -3.84 -26.64
C GLN A 225 19.62 -2.57 -25.80
N GLU A 226 19.35 -1.36 -26.35
CA GLU A 226 19.51 -0.09 -25.63
C GLU A 226 18.58 -0.02 -24.41
N ASN A 227 17.34 -0.47 -24.57
CA ASN A 227 16.34 -0.46 -23.51
C ASN A 227 16.62 -1.51 -22.43
N LEU A 228 17.20 -2.68 -22.76
CA LEU A 228 17.63 -3.68 -21.78
C LEU A 228 18.81 -3.17 -20.94
N LEU A 229 19.75 -2.44 -21.56
CA LEU A 229 20.82 -1.77 -20.83
C LEU A 229 20.27 -0.70 -19.88
N ALA A 230 19.35 0.14 -20.34
CA ALA A 230 18.70 1.16 -19.49
C ALA A 230 17.90 0.53 -18.34
N PHE A 231 17.21 -0.59 -18.61
CA PHE A 231 16.51 -1.35 -17.57
C PHE A 231 17.48 -1.95 -16.55
N GLY A 232 18.55 -2.60 -17.02
CA GLY A 232 19.59 -3.17 -16.15
C GLY A 232 20.28 -2.13 -15.28
N MET A 233 20.57 -0.94 -15.84
CA MET A 233 21.12 0.18 -15.11
C MET A 233 20.13 0.69 -14.05
N ALA A 234 18.86 0.92 -14.40
CA ALA A 234 17.84 1.39 -13.45
C ALA A 234 17.59 0.37 -12.32
N ALA A 235 17.54 -0.91 -12.66
CA ALA A 235 17.35 -1.99 -11.68
C ALA A 235 18.61 -2.24 -10.83
N GLY A 236 19.80 -1.94 -11.36
CA GLY A 236 21.08 -2.05 -10.64
C GLY A 236 21.38 -0.85 -9.72
N LEU A 237 20.74 0.32 -9.95
CA LEU A 237 20.96 1.53 -9.15
C LEU A 237 20.90 1.30 -7.64
N PRO A 238 19.91 0.57 -7.09
CA PRO A 238 19.83 0.32 -5.66
C PRO A 238 21.04 -0.45 -5.10
N PHE A 239 21.67 -1.29 -5.91
CA PHE A 239 22.86 -2.08 -5.50
C PHE A 239 24.18 -1.29 -5.52
N LEU A 240 24.16 -0.07 -6.08
CA LEU A 240 25.32 0.84 -5.99
C LEU A 240 25.46 1.49 -4.61
N PHE A 241 24.40 1.46 -3.79
CA PHE A 241 24.45 1.93 -2.42
C PHE A 241 24.81 0.76 -1.50
N PRO A 242 26.00 0.76 -0.85
CA PRO A 242 26.37 -0.30 0.07
C PRO A 242 25.43 -0.24 1.29
N LEU A 243 24.49 -1.15 1.35
CA LEU A 243 23.67 -1.34 2.55
C LEU A 243 24.49 -2.17 3.53
N HIS A 244 24.87 -1.56 4.65
CA HIS A 244 25.61 -2.26 5.70
C HIS A 244 24.80 -3.43 6.26
N ALA A 245 25.48 -4.53 6.58
CA ALA A 245 24.85 -5.71 7.14
C ALA A 245 24.10 -5.35 8.44
N ALA A 246 22.84 -5.74 8.54
CA ALA A 246 22.10 -5.59 9.78
C ALA A 246 22.73 -6.51 10.84
N GLN A 247 23.00 -5.96 12.03
CA GLN A 247 23.56 -6.69 13.16
C GLN A 247 22.71 -6.45 14.40
N GLY A 248 22.81 -7.35 15.38
CA GLY A 248 22.10 -7.19 16.65
C GLY A 248 20.61 -6.90 16.48
N ALA A 249 20.10 -5.90 17.17
CA ALA A 249 18.70 -5.49 17.15
C ALA A 249 18.15 -5.16 15.76
N ALA A 250 18.97 -4.54 14.88
CA ALA A 250 18.56 -4.23 13.52
C ALA A 250 18.30 -5.51 12.69
N ARG A 251 19.07 -6.57 12.93
CA ARG A 251 18.86 -7.86 12.28
C ARG A 251 17.60 -8.55 12.79
N ASP A 252 17.38 -8.51 14.11
CA ASP A 252 16.16 -9.06 14.72
C ASP A 252 14.90 -8.36 14.15
N ALA A 253 14.92 -7.03 14.04
CA ALA A 253 13.87 -6.24 13.42
C ALA A 253 13.67 -6.58 11.92
N LEU A 254 14.76 -6.82 11.17
CA LEU A 254 14.67 -7.24 9.77
C LEU A 254 13.99 -8.60 9.63
N TYR A 255 14.38 -9.59 10.46
CA TYR A 255 13.83 -10.94 10.41
C TYR A 255 12.42 -11.06 10.97
N SER A 256 11.95 -10.12 11.76
CA SER A 256 10.53 -10.03 12.14
C SER A 256 9.61 -9.78 10.95
N ARG A 257 10.16 -9.33 9.79
CA ARG A 257 9.43 -9.06 8.54
C ARG A 257 9.49 -10.25 7.59
N THR A 258 8.80 -11.33 7.92
CA THR A 258 8.80 -12.60 7.17
C THR A 258 8.49 -12.41 5.68
N PHE A 259 7.62 -11.44 5.35
CA PHE A 259 7.26 -11.13 3.96
C PHE A 259 8.39 -10.54 3.10
N PHE A 260 9.52 -10.12 3.71
CA PHE A 260 10.72 -9.73 2.97
C PHE A 260 11.43 -10.92 2.34
N PHE A 261 11.24 -12.12 2.91
CA PHE A 261 11.98 -13.33 2.59
C PHE A 261 11.10 -14.32 1.83
N VAL A 262 11.18 -14.28 0.50
CA VAL A 262 10.32 -15.10 -0.38
C VAL A 262 10.44 -16.61 -0.16
N TYR A 263 11.54 -17.10 0.41
CA TYR A 263 11.71 -18.52 0.77
C TYR A 263 10.83 -18.94 1.98
N GLN A 264 10.30 -17.99 2.76
CA GLN A 264 9.35 -18.24 3.86
C GLN A 264 7.89 -18.21 3.39
N TRP A 265 7.66 -17.87 2.12
CA TRP A 265 6.31 -17.75 1.58
C TRP A 265 5.65 -19.12 1.43
N ALA A 266 4.35 -19.19 1.73
CA ALA A 266 3.54 -20.37 1.53
C ALA A 266 3.31 -20.65 0.03
N TRP A 267 3.03 -21.91 -0.32
CA TRP A 267 2.85 -22.31 -1.73
C TRP A 267 1.76 -21.52 -2.46
N TYR A 268 0.67 -21.15 -1.77
CA TYR A 268 -0.42 -20.38 -2.37
C TYR A 268 -0.02 -18.94 -2.70
N GLU A 269 0.95 -18.36 -2.00
CA GLU A 269 1.50 -17.05 -2.32
C GLU A 269 2.27 -17.10 -3.65
N TRP A 270 3.00 -18.17 -3.91
CA TRP A 270 3.64 -18.42 -5.19
C TRP A 270 2.63 -18.60 -6.34
N VAL A 271 1.48 -19.22 -6.09
CA VAL A 271 0.35 -19.23 -7.03
C VAL A 271 -0.10 -17.79 -7.32
N GLY A 272 -0.22 -16.95 -6.28
CA GLY A 272 -0.52 -15.51 -6.42
C GLY A 272 0.51 -14.76 -7.27
N VAL A 273 1.80 -15.15 -7.26
CA VAL A 273 2.83 -14.57 -8.13
C VAL A 273 2.64 -15.00 -9.58
N PHE A 274 2.56 -16.29 -9.84
CA PHE A 274 2.65 -16.83 -11.20
C PHE A 274 1.31 -16.87 -11.95
N ALA A 275 0.19 -17.08 -11.27
CA ALA A 275 -1.11 -17.18 -11.94
C ALA A 275 -1.51 -15.88 -12.67
N PRO A 276 -1.42 -14.67 -12.08
CA PRO A 276 -1.68 -13.43 -12.81
C PRO A 276 -0.75 -13.25 -14.02
N LEU A 277 0.54 -13.58 -13.88
CA LEU A 277 1.51 -13.47 -14.97
C LEU A 277 1.22 -14.46 -16.11
N ALA A 278 0.85 -15.70 -15.78
CA ALA A 278 0.46 -16.72 -16.75
C ALA A 278 -0.82 -16.35 -17.51
N ILE A 279 -1.81 -15.79 -16.80
CA ILE A 279 -3.06 -15.32 -17.41
C ILE A 279 -2.80 -14.11 -18.32
N LEU A 280 -1.97 -13.15 -17.89
CA LEU A 280 -1.57 -12.02 -18.72
C LEU A 280 -0.79 -12.46 -19.96
N TRP A 281 0.09 -13.46 -19.82
CA TRP A 281 0.77 -14.08 -20.96
C TRP A 281 -0.22 -14.69 -21.95
N TRP A 282 -1.17 -15.47 -21.44
CA TRP A 282 -2.22 -16.07 -22.26
C TRP A 282 -3.05 -15.01 -22.99
N PHE A 283 -3.43 -13.92 -22.31
CA PHE A 283 -4.17 -12.80 -22.92
C PHE A 283 -3.33 -12.09 -24.00
N SER A 284 -2.04 -11.84 -23.74
CA SER A 284 -1.17 -11.15 -24.70
C SER A 284 -0.91 -11.96 -25.98
N SER A 285 -0.95 -13.30 -25.87
CA SER A 285 -0.70 -14.23 -27.00
C SER A 285 -1.94 -14.50 -27.86
N ARG A 286 -3.15 -14.31 -27.35
CA ARG A 286 -4.41 -14.73 -28.02
C ARG A 286 -5.16 -13.64 -28.77
N ASP A 287 -4.75 -12.37 -28.65
CA ASP A 287 -5.42 -11.20 -29.26
C ASP A 287 -6.95 -11.20 -29.06
N PRO A 288 -7.44 -11.03 -27.82
CA PRO A 288 -8.85 -11.15 -27.51
C PRO A 288 -9.70 -10.13 -28.28
N ARG A 289 -10.87 -10.55 -28.79
CA ARG A 289 -11.79 -9.65 -29.49
C ARG A 289 -12.20 -8.49 -28.58
N GLY A 290 -12.40 -7.30 -29.19
CA GLY A 290 -12.81 -6.11 -28.43
C GLY A 290 -11.68 -5.37 -27.71
N THR A 291 -10.43 -5.86 -27.83
CA THR A 291 -9.23 -5.23 -27.28
C THR A 291 -8.46 -4.43 -28.33
N THR A 292 -7.58 -3.56 -27.87
CA THR A 292 -6.69 -2.75 -28.71
C THR A 292 -5.25 -3.30 -28.67
N ARG A 293 -4.35 -2.77 -29.50
CA ARG A 293 -2.89 -3.05 -29.41
C ARG A 293 -2.34 -2.66 -28.03
N VAL A 294 -2.88 -1.62 -27.40
CA VAL A 294 -2.45 -1.17 -26.07
C VAL A 294 -2.69 -2.25 -25.03
N PHE A 295 -3.80 -2.99 -25.10
CA PHE A 295 -4.07 -4.12 -24.23
C PHE A 295 -2.93 -5.15 -24.25
N ARG A 296 -2.52 -5.58 -25.46
CA ARG A 296 -1.43 -6.58 -25.63
C ARG A 296 -0.09 -6.04 -25.14
N THR A 297 0.21 -4.78 -25.46
CA THR A 297 1.44 -4.14 -25.02
C THR A 297 1.52 -4.07 -23.50
N LEU A 298 0.41 -3.69 -22.85
CA LEU A 298 0.33 -3.59 -21.39
C LEU A 298 0.44 -4.95 -20.71
N ALA A 299 -0.34 -5.95 -21.18
CA ALA A 299 -0.28 -7.31 -20.67
C ALA A 299 1.11 -7.93 -20.89
N GLY A 300 1.70 -7.73 -22.10
CA GLY A 300 3.03 -8.25 -22.44
C GLY A 300 4.17 -7.60 -21.66
N ALA A 301 4.04 -6.33 -21.25
CA ALA A 301 5.04 -5.64 -20.43
C ALA A 301 5.03 -6.09 -18.97
N ALA A 302 3.86 -6.44 -18.45
CA ALA A 302 3.70 -6.88 -17.06
C ALA A 302 4.41 -8.21 -16.76
N ILE A 303 4.58 -9.07 -17.78
CA ILE A 303 5.21 -10.38 -17.63
C ILE A 303 6.70 -10.27 -17.30
N PRO A 304 7.56 -9.69 -18.17
CA PRO A 304 8.99 -9.55 -17.88
C PRO A 304 9.22 -8.67 -16.63
N PHE A 305 8.36 -7.69 -16.39
CA PHE A 305 8.42 -6.87 -15.17
C PHE A 305 8.22 -7.72 -13.91
N GLY A 306 7.14 -8.50 -13.83
CA GLY A 306 6.87 -9.36 -12.68
C GLY A 306 7.93 -10.44 -12.48
N LEU A 307 8.35 -11.11 -13.57
CA LEU A 307 9.39 -12.15 -13.52
C LEU A 307 10.75 -11.59 -13.08
N PHE A 308 11.12 -10.39 -13.56
CA PHE A 308 12.37 -9.75 -13.16
C PHE A 308 12.42 -9.48 -11.66
N PHE A 309 11.39 -8.85 -11.08
CA PHE A 309 11.38 -8.53 -9.66
C PHE A 309 11.22 -9.77 -8.79
N THR A 310 10.53 -10.81 -9.28
CA THR A 310 10.50 -12.12 -8.61
C THR A 310 11.90 -12.75 -8.57
N ALA A 311 12.62 -12.76 -9.68
CA ALA A 311 14.00 -13.25 -9.73
C ALA A 311 14.93 -12.41 -8.83
N ALA A 312 14.79 -11.09 -8.84
CA ALA A 312 15.54 -10.20 -7.96
C ALA A 312 15.28 -10.50 -6.47
N ALA A 313 14.01 -10.73 -6.08
CA ALA A 313 13.66 -11.09 -4.72
C ALA A 313 14.27 -12.44 -4.29
N MET A 314 14.28 -13.42 -5.17
CA MET A 314 14.94 -14.71 -4.92
C MET A 314 16.44 -14.55 -4.74
N VAL A 315 17.09 -13.73 -5.59
CA VAL A 315 18.54 -13.49 -5.51
C VAL A 315 18.91 -12.77 -4.21
N VAL A 316 18.20 -11.71 -3.83
CA VAL A 316 18.55 -10.94 -2.62
C VAL A 316 18.15 -11.65 -1.33
N GLY A 317 17.18 -12.55 -1.37
CA GLY A 317 16.70 -13.28 -0.20
C GLY A 317 17.51 -14.52 0.16
N MET A 318 18.36 -15.04 -0.73
CA MET A 318 19.06 -16.31 -0.51
C MET A 318 20.37 -16.17 0.28
N PRO A 319 21.33 -15.30 -0.11
CA PRO A 319 22.61 -15.25 0.58
C PRO A 319 22.60 -14.19 1.70
N VAL A 320 23.19 -14.54 2.84
CA VAL A 320 23.29 -13.68 4.04
C VAL A 320 23.91 -12.30 3.71
N TRP A 321 24.89 -12.24 2.81
CA TRP A 321 25.54 -10.98 2.44
C TRP A 321 24.66 -10.05 1.59
N LEU A 322 23.55 -10.55 1.02
CA LEU A 322 22.55 -9.75 0.30
C LEU A 322 21.28 -9.49 1.13
N GLU A 323 21.15 -10.07 2.34
CA GLU A 323 19.91 -9.98 3.14
C GLU A 323 19.43 -8.53 3.36
N ASN A 324 20.34 -7.57 3.42
CA ASN A 324 20.00 -6.15 3.59
C ASN A 324 19.23 -5.57 2.39
N TYR A 325 19.45 -6.12 1.20
CA TYR A 325 18.73 -5.70 0.00
C TYR A 325 17.27 -6.20 -0.03
N THR A 326 16.89 -7.12 0.88
CA THR A 326 15.49 -7.50 1.05
C THR A 326 14.62 -6.32 1.49
N ARG A 327 15.21 -5.31 2.15
CA ARG A 327 14.57 -4.02 2.50
C ARG A 327 14.04 -3.26 1.28
N LEU A 328 14.60 -3.51 0.09
CA LEU A 328 14.11 -2.96 -1.17
C LEU A 328 12.79 -3.63 -1.62
N GLN A 329 12.38 -4.69 -0.95
CA GLN A 329 11.10 -5.37 -1.12
C GLN A 329 10.69 -5.55 -2.59
N PRO A 330 11.51 -6.23 -3.43
CA PRO A 330 11.29 -6.30 -4.88
C PRO A 330 9.91 -6.84 -5.25
N MET A 331 9.34 -7.73 -4.41
CA MET A 331 8.03 -8.33 -4.64
C MET A 331 6.87 -7.32 -4.55
N ARG A 332 7.06 -6.15 -3.93
CA ARG A 332 6.04 -5.07 -3.95
C ARG A 332 5.73 -4.55 -5.35
N SER A 333 6.60 -4.81 -6.32
CA SER A 333 6.33 -4.57 -7.75
C SER A 333 5.06 -5.28 -8.25
N LEU A 334 4.72 -6.44 -7.67
CA LEU A 334 3.51 -7.20 -8.02
C LEU A 334 2.23 -6.41 -7.76
N HIS A 335 2.24 -5.45 -6.84
CA HIS A 335 1.12 -4.56 -6.61
C HIS A 335 0.64 -3.90 -7.92
N LEU A 336 1.55 -3.37 -8.71
CA LEU A 336 1.23 -2.77 -10.01
C LEU A 336 0.72 -3.82 -11.02
N VAL A 337 1.29 -5.03 -11.01
CA VAL A 337 0.83 -6.15 -11.85
C VAL A 337 -0.61 -6.50 -11.52
N TYR A 338 -0.97 -6.59 -10.24
CA TYR A 338 -2.34 -6.92 -9.80
C TYR A 338 -3.35 -5.86 -10.20
N VAL A 339 -3.04 -4.57 -10.02
CA VAL A 339 -3.92 -3.46 -10.44
C VAL A 339 -4.20 -3.56 -11.94
N ILE A 340 -3.14 -3.72 -12.76
CA ILE A 340 -3.27 -3.86 -14.21
C ILE A 340 -4.05 -5.13 -14.56
N PHE A 341 -3.73 -6.25 -13.92
CA PHE A 341 -4.37 -7.54 -14.14
C PHE A 341 -5.88 -7.47 -13.93
N PHE A 342 -6.36 -6.88 -12.81
CA PHE A 342 -7.80 -6.79 -12.56
C PHE A 342 -8.51 -5.84 -13.51
N VAL A 343 -7.88 -4.75 -13.93
CA VAL A 343 -8.46 -3.87 -14.96
C VAL A 343 -8.62 -4.62 -16.29
N LEU A 344 -7.61 -5.38 -16.71
CA LEU A 344 -7.66 -6.15 -17.95
C LEU A 344 -8.63 -7.33 -17.85
N LEU A 345 -8.58 -8.08 -16.75
CA LEU A 345 -9.46 -9.22 -16.49
C LEU A 345 -10.94 -8.81 -16.46
N GLY A 346 -11.25 -7.73 -15.72
CA GLY A 346 -12.63 -7.25 -15.60
C GLY A 346 -13.23 -6.82 -16.93
N GLY A 347 -12.42 -6.17 -17.77
CA GLY A 347 -12.84 -5.82 -19.12
C GLY A 347 -13.11 -7.05 -19.99
N LEU A 348 -12.31 -8.10 -19.89
CA LEU A 348 -12.53 -9.37 -20.59
C LEU A 348 -13.74 -10.13 -20.03
N ILE A 349 -13.90 -10.21 -18.72
CA ILE A 349 -15.09 -10.82 -18.09
C ILE A 349 -16.36 -10.13 -18.62
N GLN A 350 -16.34 -8.80 -18.70
CA GLN A 350 -17.49 -8.08 -19.25
C GLN A 350 -17.73 -8.41 -20.72
N GLU A 351 -16.68 -8.43 -21.54
CA GLU A 351 -16.81 -8.68 -23.00
C GLU A 351 -17.34 -10.09 -23.29
N TYR A 352 -16.86 -11.10 -22.58
CA TYR A 352 -17.14 -12.51 -22.90
C TYR A 352 -18.24 -13.13 -22.03
N VAL A 353 -18.35 -12.76 -20.76
CA VAL A 353 -19.23 -13.40 -19.76
C VAL A 353 -20.45 -12.56 -19.45
N LEU A 354 -20.27 -11.31 -18.99
CA LEU A 354 -21.37 -10.47 -18.50
C LEU A 354 -22.22 -9.92 -19.66
N LYS A 355 -21.56 -9.51 -20.75
CA LYS A 355 -22.22 -8.94 -21.94
C LYS A 355 -23.19 -7.80 -21.55
N LYS A 356 -24.48 -7.87 -21.97
CA LYS A 356 -25.51 -6.87 -21.67
C LYS A 356 -26.47 -7.30 -20.54
N GLY A 357 -26.21 -8.43 -19.86
CA GLY A 357 -27.12 -8.99 -18.87
C GLY A 357 -26.93 -8.39 -17.49
N ILE A 358 -27.86 -7.56 -17.00
CA ILE A 358 -27.78 -6.97 -15.65
C ILE A 358 -27.76 -8.06 -14.56
N ALA A 359 -28.53 -9.16 -14.74
CA ALA A 359 -28.52 -10.27 -13.80
C ALA A 359 -27.14 -10.93 -13.66
N ARG A 360 -26.34 -11.00 -14.74
CA ARG A 360 -24.97 -11.53 -14.69
C ARG A 360 -24.02 -10.60 -13.93
N TRP A 361 -24.21 -9.28 -14.09
CA TRP A 361 -23.47 -8.29 -13.32
C TRP A 361 -23.77 -8.43 -11.82
N LEU A 362 -25.05 -8.47 -11.46
CA LEU A 362 -25.46 -8.66 -10.06
C LEU A 362 -24.98 -10.02 -9.53
N GLY A 363 -25.13 -11.10 -10.31
CA GLY A 363 -24.69 -12.44 -9.93
C GLY A 363 -23.18 -12.60 -9.73
N LEU A 364 -22.37 -11.74 -10.35
CA LEU A 364 -20.91 -11.72 -10.10
C LEU A 364 -20.54 -10.75 -8.97
N PHE A 365 -20.96 -9.49 -9.08
CA PHE A 365 -20.42 -8.44 -8.22
C PHE A 365 -21.06 -8.40 -6.82
N LEU A 366 -22.32 -8.83 -6.65
CA LEU A 366 -22.92 -8.89 -5.31
C LEU A 366 -22.22 -9.92 -4.40
N PRO A 367 -22.06 -11.21 -4.81
CA PRO A 367 -21.36 -12.18 -3.99
C PRO A 367 -19.88 -11.79 -3.78
N LEU A 368 -19.23 -11.22 -4.80
CA LEU A 368 -17.85 -10.79 -4.70
C LEU A 368 -17.69 -9.65 -3.67
N SER A 369 -18.51 -8.61 -3.76
CA SER A 369 -18.51 -7.50 -2.80
C SER A 369 -18.91 -7.95 -1.39
N ALA A 370 -19.89 -8.84 -1.26
CA ALA A 370 -20.26 -9.43 0.02
C ALA A 370 -19.10 -10.23 0.62
N GLY A 371 -18.41 -11.05 -0.18
CA GLY A 371 -17.23 -11.80 0.25
C GLY A 371 -16.11 -10.87 0.73
N MET A 372 -15.85 -9.78 0.02
CA MET A 372 -14.84 -8.79 0.43
C MET A 372 -15.24 -8.04 1.70
N TRP A 373 -16.52 -7.70 1.85
CA TRP A 373 -17.03 -7.10 3.07
C TRP A 373 -16.83 -8.02 4.28
N PHE A 374 -17.19 -9.31 4.16
CA PHE A 374 -16.97 -10.30 5.22
C PHE A 374 -15.50 -10.51 5.54
N LEU A 375 -14.64 -10.51 4.52
CA LEU A 375 -13.19 -10.63 4.70
C LEU A 375 -12.64 -9.47 5.53
N GLN A 376 -13.07 -8.24 5.22
CA GLN A 376 -12.64 -7.05 5.97
C GLN A 376 -13.20 -7.06 7.39
N GLN A 377 -14.45 -7.43 7.59
CA GLN A 377 -15.03 -7.59 8.93
C GLN A 377 -14.31 -8.66 9.75
N ALA A 378 -13.82 -9.72 9.12
CA ALA A 378 -13.01 -10.73 9.78
C ALA A 378 -11.58 -10.25 10.11
N SER A 379 -11.06 -9.29 9.35
CA SER A 379 -9.74 -8.68 9.61
C SER A 379 -9.78 -7.65 10.75
N PHE A 380 -10.94 -7.01 10.97
CA PHE A 380 -11.15 -6.01 12.03
C PHE A 380 -12.42 -6.35 12.82
N PRO A 381 -12.42 -7.48 13.58
CA PRO A 381 -13.64 -8.03 14.16
C PRO A 381 -14.23 -7.21 15.29
N SER A 382 -13.43 -6.39 15.97
CA SER A 382 -13.83 -5.58 17.12
C SER A 382 -14.13 -4.13 16.75
N SER A 383 -13.88 -3.75 15.51
CA SER A 383 -14.02 -2.38 15.04
C SER A 383 -15.24 -2.22 14.14
N MET A 384 -15.78 -1.00 14.09
CA MET A 384 -16.79 -0.64 13.09
C MET A 384 -16.21 -0.83 11.69
N HIS A 385 -16.99 -1.40 10.78
CA HIS A 385 -16.54 -1.62 9.39
C HIS A 385 -16.07 -0.33 8.69
N VAL A 386 -16.71 0.80 9.00
CA VAL A 386 -16.25 2.14 8.58
C VAL A 386 -16.17 3.00 9.84
N GLU A 387 -14.97 3.36 10.23
CA GLU A 387 -14.71 4.28 11.35
C GLU A 387 -14.89 5.72 10.88
N TRP A 388 -16.12 6.22 10.94
CA TRP A 388 -16.41 7.60 10.55
C TRP A 388 -15.70 8.59 11.46
N PRO A 389 -15.03 9.63 10.92
CA PRO A 389 -14.43 10.67 11.75
C PRO A 389 -15.44 11.31 12.71
N GLY A 390 -15.11 11.31 14.00
CA GLY A 390 -15.98 11.84 15.06
C GLY A 390 -17.04 10.86 15.59
N SER A 391 -17.13 9.63 15.10
CA SER A 391 -17.98 8.59 15.69
C SER A 391 -17.36 8.03 16.98
N HIS A 392 -18.20 7.47 17.85
CA HIS A 392 -17.73 6.71 19.00
C HIS A 392 -17.34 5.30 18.55
N PRO A 393 -16.13 4.82 18.87
CA PRO A 393 -15.71 3.48 18.49
C PRO A 393 -16.37 2.42 19.38
N ASP A 394 -16.70 1.27 18.77
CA ASP A 394 -17.11 0.07 19.52
C ASP A 394 -15.90 -0.66 20.14
N ASN A 395 -14.74 -0.48 19.56
CA ASN A 395 -13.48 -1.07 20.01
C ASN A 395 -13.02 -0.46 21.33
N THR A 396 -12.78 -1.31 22.35
CA THR A 396 -12.39 -0.87 23.70
C THR A 396 -11.02 -0.20 23.74
N TRP A 397 -10.08 -0.60 22.87
CA TRP A 397 -8.77 0.02 22.74
C TRP A 397 -8.89 1.42 22.14
N ASN A 398 -9.60 1.56 21.04
CA ASN A 398 -9.83 2.87 20.42
C ASN A 398 -10.60 3.82 21.34
N SER A 399 -11.54 3.29 22.15
CA SER A 399 -12.23 4.09 23.17
C SER A 399 -11.26 4.61 24.24
N ALA A 400 -10.31 3.79 24.69
CA ALA A 400 -9.27 4.21 25.63
C ALA A 400 -8.31 5.23 25.00
N PHE A 401 -7.89 5.01 23.74
CA PHE A 401 -7.00 5.93 23.00
C PHE A 401 -7.66 7.31 22.80
N LEU A 402 -8.95 7.34 22.45
CA LEU A 402 -9.69 8.61 22.32
C LEU A 402 -9.90 9.30 23.66
N TRP A 403 -10.13 8.54 24.74
CA TRP A 403 -10.18 9.13 26.07
C TRP A 403 -8.83 9.77 26.44
N ILE A 404 -7.71 9.08 26.20
CA ILE A 404 -6.35 9.59 26.42
C ILE A 404 -6.15 10.90 25.64
N ARG A 405 -6.52 10.93 24.36
CA ARG A 405 -6.43 12.13 23.52
C ARG A 405 -7.13 13.34 24.13
N GLY A 406 -8.31 13.13 24.70
CA GLY A 406 -9.14 14.21 25.26
C GLY A 406 -8.81 14.62 26.70
N HIS A 407 -8.16 13.75 27.51
CA HIS A 407 -8.08 13.92 28.97
C HIS A 407 -6.65 13.93 29.51
N THR A 408 -5.64 13.75 28.69
CA THR A 408 -4.24 13.82 29.13
C THR A 408 -3.50 14.99 28.48
N PRO A 409 -2.40 15.50 29.08
CA PRO A 409 -1.57 16.53 28.46
C PRO A 409 -0.98 16.07 27.12
N LYS A 410 -0.72 17.01 26.19
CA LYS A 410 -0.13 16.68 24.88
C LYS A 410 1.30 16.13 24.98
N ASP A 411 2.01 16.54 26.00
CA ASP A 411 3.38 16.11 26.29
C ASP A 411 3.46 14.82 27.14
N ALA A 412 2.30 14.24 27.49
CA ALA A 412 2.25 12.96 28.19
C ALA A 412 2.94 11.86 27.38
N VAL A 413 3.78 11.09 28.05
CA VAL A 413 4.46 9.92 27.50
C VAL A 413 3.88 8.67 28.14
N PHE A 414 3.48 7.74 27.30
CA PHE A 414 2.83 6.49 27.69
C PHE A 414 3.77 5.30 27.61
N ALA A 415 3.51 4.29 28.40
CA ALA A 415 3.99 2.93 28.22
C ALA A 415 2.82 1.96 28.19
N LEU A 416 2.90 0.94 27.37
CA LEU A 416 1.93 -0.16 27.26
C LEU A 416 2.64 -1.42 26.73
N ASP A 417 1.94 -2.56 26.75
CA ASP A 417 2.50 -3.81 26.23
C ASP A 417 3.11 -3.56 24.82
N PRO A 418 4.41 -3.81 24.60
CA PRO A 418 5.02 -3.58 23.28
C PRO A 418 4.41 -4.43 22.15
N ASN A 419 3.63 -5.46 22.50
CA ASN A 419 2.88 -6.30 21.56
C ASN A 419 1.38 -5.98 21.53
N TYR A 420 0.93 -4.85 22.09
CA TYR A 420 -0.48 -4.51 22.24
C TYR A 420 -1.30 -4.63 20.95
N MET A 421 -0.71 -4.30 19.79
CA MET A 421 -1.37 -4.37 18.49
C MET A 421 -1.78 -5.81 18.10
N LEU A 422 -1.15 -6.83 18.70
CA LEU A 422 -1.51 -8.23 18.52
C LEU A 422 -2.52 -8.73 19.55
N SER A 423 -2.93 -7.87 20.49
CA SER A 423 -3.87 -8.23 21.55
C SER A 423 -5.28 -8.45 20.99
N PRO A 424 -6.01 -9.47 21.49
CA PRO A 424 -7.40 -9.67 21.10
C PRO A 424 -8.24 -8.41 21.32
N GLY A 425 -9.01 -8.03 20.30
CA GLY A 425 -9.91 -6.87 20.36
C GLY A 425 -9.27 -5.52 20.06
N GLU A 426 -7.98 -5.50 19.70
CA GLU A 426 -7.25 -4.27 19.38
C GLU A 426 -7.34 -3.91 17.88
N ASP A 427 -7.36 -4.90 17.00
CA ASP A 427 -7.53 -4.76 15.56
C ASP A 427 -6.42 -3.91 14.87
N MET A 428 -5.17 -4.04 15.33
CA MET A 428 -3.98 -3.41 14.73
C MET A 428 -3.96 -1.87 14.71
N HIS A 429 -4.68 -1.20 15.62
CA HIS A 429 -4.67 0.27 15.70
C HIS A 429 -3.41 0.80 16.40
N GLY A 430 -2.78 1.79 15.79
CA GLY A 430 -1.61 2.45 16.35
C GLY A 430 -1.98 3.43 17.46
N PHE A 431 -1.41 3.27 18.66
CA PHE A 431 -1.62 4.18 19.78
C PHE A 431 -1.36 5.64 19.38
N ARG A 432 -0.19 5.94 18.79
CA ARG A 432 0.17 7.31 18.36
C ARG A 432 -0.85 7.88 17.36
N ALA A 433 -1.37 7.04 16.47
CA ALA A 433 -2.31 7.48 15.44
C ALA A 433 -3.65 7.93 16.01
N VAL A 434 -4.15 7.28 17.08
CA VAL A 434 -5.47 7.55 17.66
C VAL A 434 -5.38 8.42 18.91
N ALA A 435 -4.49 8.09 19.85
CA ALA A 435 -4.33 8.80 21.12
C ALA A 435 -3.59 10.15 21.01
N GLU A 436 -2.85 10.38 19.93
CA GLU A 436 -2.06 11.61 19.72
C GLU A 436 -1.09 11.92 20.86
N ARG A 437 -0.51 10.88 21.45
CA ARG A 437 0.45 10.99 22.56
C ARG A 437 1.72 10.22 22.24
N SER A 438 2.81 10.65 22.87
CA SER A 438 4.05 9.88 22.86
C SER A 438 3.88 8.55 23.57
N VAL A 439 4.62 7.55 23.12
CA VAL A 439 4.62 6.21 23.69
C VAL A 439 5.98 5.55 23.44
N LEU A 440 6.39 4.64 24.30
CA LEU A 440 7.53 3.79 24.08
C LEU A 440 7.36 2.96 22.78
N ALA A 441 8.47 2.47 22.25
CA ALA A 441 8.47 1.76 20.97
C ALA A 441 7.72 0.43 21.04
N ASP A 442 6.90 0.14 20.03
CA ASP A 442 6.23 -1.16 19.90
C ASP A 442 7.06 -2.19 19.12
N SER A 443 6.76 -3.47 19.36
CA SER A 443 7.41 -4.59 18.66
C SER A 443 6.86 -4.82 17.25
N VAL A 444 5.71 -4.25 16.90
CA VAL A 444 4.98 -4.57 15.66
C VAL A 444 5.31 -3.58 14.54
N LYS A 445 5.08 -2.30 14.72
CA LYS A 445 5.28 -1.28 13.67
C LYS A 445 6.62 -0.59 13.76
N ASP A 446 7.10 -0.29 14.97
CA ASP A 446 8.41 0.35 15.14
C ASP A 446 9.56 -0.57 14.71
N SER A 447 9.45 -1.90 14.90
CA SER A 447 10.40 -2.86 14.30
C SER A 447 10.44 -2.76 12.77
N GLY A 448 9.31 -2.40 12.12
CA GLY A 448 9.26 -2.10 10.69
C GLY A 448 10.07 -0.86 10.32
N ALA A 449 9.98 0.19 11.10
CA ALA A 449 10.81 1.39 10.93
C ALA A 449 12.30 1.04 11.13
N VAL A 450 12.65 0.32 12.19
CA VAL A 450 14.02 -0.14 12.49
C VAL A 450 14.59 -1.00 11.36
N SER A 451 13.78 -1.88 10.75
CA SER A 451 14.22 -2.69 9.61
C SER A 451 14.69 -1.84 8.42
N LEU A 452 14.14 -0.63 8.25
CA LEU A 452 14.53 0.34 7.22
C LEU A 452 15.62 1.31 7.70
N PHE A 453 15.59 1.68 8.99
CA PHE A 453 16.46 2.66 9.63
C PHE A 453 17.22 2.03 10.80
N PRO A 454 18.33 1.29 10.56
CA PRO A 454 19.05 0.54 11.58
C PRO A 454 19.60 1.39 12.73
N GLN A 455 19.76 2.69 12.55
CA GLN A 455 20.18 3.62 13.61
C GLN A 455 19.19 3.71 14.77
N LEU A 456 17.91 3.32 14.57
CA LEU A 456 16.88 3.29 15.61
C LEU A 456 16.91 1.98 16.43
N ALA A 457 17.80 1.04 16.09
CA ALA A 457 17.70 -0.33 16.59
C ALA A 457 17.98 -0.44 18.10
N GLU A 458 18.96 0.30 18.61
CA GLU A 458 19.32 0.23 20.03
C GLU A 458 18.24 0.89 20.90
N ASP A 459 17.70 2.05 20.48
CA ASP A 459 16.60 2.72 21.18
C ASP A 459 15.35 1.85 21.19
N TRP A 460 15.00 1.24 20.05
CA TRP A 460 13.89 0.30 19.96
C TRP A 460 14.07 -0.90 20.89
N ARG A 461 15.26 -1.51 20.88
CA ARG A 461 15.58 -2.66 21.73
C ARG A 461 15.51 -2.29 23.20
N SER A 462 16.11 -1.17 23.59
CA SER A 462 16.11 -0.68 24.97
C SER A 462 14.68 -0.51 25.49
N GLN A 463 13.80 0.17 24.72
CA GLN A 463 12.43 0.43 25.11
C GLN A 463 11.62 -0.87 25.18
N THR A 464 11.65 -1.71 24.13
CA THR A 464 10.87 -2.96 24.11
C THR A 464 11.34 -3.99 25.13
N GLN A 465 12.64 -4.02 25.46
CA GLN A 465 13.16 -4.90 26.51
C GLN A 465 12.77 -4.43 27.91
N ALA A 466 12.74 -3.13 28.16
CA ALA A 466 12.29 -2.57 29.43
C ALA A 466 10.81 -2.88 29.71
N GLU A 467 9.99 -3.03 28.68
CA GLU A 467 8.58 -3.40 28.78
C GLU A 467 8.34 -4.93 28.74
N ASN A 468 9.42 -5.75 28.68
CA ASN A 468 9.27 -7.19 28.58
C ASN A 468 8.62 -7.78 29.85
N GLY A 469 7.62 -8.65 29.66
CA GLY A 469 6.85 -9.23 30.75
C GLY A 469 5.75 -8.31 31.27
N TRP A 470 5.33 -7.31 30.51
CA TRP A 470 4.32 -6.28 30.83
C TRP A 470 3.11 -6.79 31.61
N GLN A 471 2.59 -7.96 31.25
CA GLN A 471 1.38 -8.54 31.88
C GLN A 471 1.57 -8.91 33.36
N ASN A 472 2.83 -9.01 33.83
CA ASN A 472 3.18 -9.33 35.20
C ASN A 472 3.71 -8.14 36.00
N PHE A 473 3.74 -6.93 35.39
CA PHE A 473 4.31 -5.74 36.03
C PHE A 473 3.54 -5.39 37.30
N GLN A 474 4.31 -5.11 38.35
CA GLN A 474 3.88 -4.55 39.61
C GLN A 474 4.24 -3.07 39.69
N LEU A 475 3.80 -2.37 40.72
CA LEU A 475 4.08 -0.95 40.93
C LEU A 475 5.58 -0.63 40.79
N ALA A 476 6.43 -1.43 41.43
CA ALA A 476 7.89 -1.24 41.40
C ALA A 476 8.50 -1.33 39.98
N ASP A 477 7.90 -2.16 39.09
CA ASP A 477 8.37 -2.27 37.70
C ASP A 477 8.02 -1.00 36.93
N PHE A 478 6.83 -0.43 37.13
CA PHE A 478 6.43 0.84 36.54
C PHE A 478 7.25 2.02 37.07
N GLU A 479 7.58 2.04 38.36
CA GLU A 479 8.44 3.04 38.97
C GLU A 479 9.86 2.97 38.36
N LYS A 480 10.40 1.75 38.22
CA LYS A 480 11.68 1.53 37.55
C LYS A 480 11.65 2.03 36.11
N LEU A 481 10.62 1.69 35.35
CA LEU A 481 10.45 2.14 33.98
C LEU A 481 10.41 3.68 33.88
N ALA A 482 9.77 4.35 34.86
CA ALA A 482 9.70 5.81 34.95
C ALA A 482 11.05 6.47 35.30
N THR A 483 12.02 5.72 35.89
CA THR A 483 13.38 6.22 36.11
C THR A 483 14.24 6.11 34.85
N GLU A 484 13.94 5.16 33.95
CA GLU A 484 14.70 4.92 32.72
C GLU A 484 14.16 5.75 31.54
N PHE A 485 12.85 6.00 31.50
CA PHE A 485 12.17 6.72 30.41
C PHE A 485 11.22 7.79 30.96
N PRO A 486 10.96 8.87 30.22
CA PRO A 486 10.15 10.00 30.70
C PRO A 486 8.64 9.68 30.68
N ILE A 487 8.24 8.45 31.04
CA ILE A 487 6.85 8.05 31.05
C ILE A 487 6.10 8.66 32.22
N THR A 488 4.87 9.08 31.97
CA THR A 488 3.98 9.70 32.97
C THR A 488 2.66 8.94 33.11
N TRP A 489 2.33 8.08 32.14
CA TRP A 489 1.10 7.31 32.10
C TRP A 489 1.35 5.90 31.60
N VAL A 490 0.51 4.98 32.04
CA VAL A 490 0.51 3.59 31.56
C VAL A 490 -0.89 3.17 31.13
N LEU A 491 -0.96 2.32 30.11
CA LEU A 491 -2.16 1.65 29.67
C LEU A 491 -2.03 0.15 29.94
N THR A 492 -2.84 -0.38 30.84
CA THR A 492 -2.77 -1.77 31.27
C THR A 492 -4.09 -2.50 31.05
N ARG A 493 -4.07 -3.83 31.20
CA ARG A 493 -5.31 -4.60 31.32
C ARG A 493 -6.00 -4.28 32.65
N ARG A 494 -7.32 -4.36 32.66
CA ARG A 494 -8.12 -4.24 33.88
C ARG A 494 -7.99 -5.50 34.74
N PRO A 495 -7.94 -5.38 36.10
CA PRO A 495 -7.87 -4.13 36.86
C PRO A 495 -6.51 -3.44 36.71
N GLY A 496 -6.47 -2.12 36.82
CA GLY A 496 -5.22 -1.37 36.85
C GLY A 496 -4.31 -1.82 38.00
N PRO A 497 -2.99 -1.56 37.92
CA PRO A 497 -2.02 -1.95 38.95
C PRO A 497 -2.38 -1.32 40.31
N GLY A 498 -2.29 -2.12 41.39
CA GLY A 498 -2.49 -1.61 42.74
C GLY A 498 -1.46 -0.50 43.05
N GLY A 499 -1.92 0.58 43.69
CA GLY A 499 -1.06 1.72 44.03
C GLY A 499 -1.04 2.85 43.00
N LEU A 500 -1.54 2.64 41.76
CA LEU A 500 -1.67 3.70 40.76
C LEU A 500 -3.09 4.31 40.79
N THR A 501 -3.17 5.59 40.43
CA THR A 501 -4.45 6.26 40.19
C THR A 501 -4.86 6.06 38.74
N CYS A 502 -5.98 5.36 38.50
CA CYS A 502 -6.51 5.07 37.20
C CYS A 502 -7.80 5.87 36.94
N PRO A 503 -7.73 7.08 36.36
CA PRO A 503 -8.90 7.93 36.13
C PRO A 503 -9.84 7.43 35.05
N TYR A 504 -9.44 6.44 34.27
CA TYR A 504 -10.28 5.81 33.25
C TYR A 504 -10.13 4.30 33.30
N GLU A 505 -11.26 3.63 33.29
CA GLU A 505 -11.36 2.20 33.06
C GLU A 505 -12.53 1.92 32.12
N ASN A 506 -12.35 0.97 31.22
CA ASN A 506 -13.42 0.39 30.43
C ASN A 506 -13.52 -1.12 30.71
N ARG A 507 -14.18 -1.87 29.83
CA ARG A 507 -14.36 -3.31 30.02
C ARG A 507 -13.03 -4.07 30.14
N ASP A 508 -12.01 -3.68 29.38
CA ASP A 508 -10.78 -4.48 29.18
C ASP A 508 -9.51 -3.77 29.65
N LEU A 509 -9.54 -2.45 29.77
CA LEU A 509 -8.35 -1.59 29.93
C LEU A 509 -8.51 -0.59 31.08
N ALA A 510 -7.37 -0.23 31.66
CA ALA A 510 -7.21 0.86 32.63
C ALA A 510 -6.11 1.83 32.18
N VAL A 511 -6.39 3.12 32.20
CA VAL A 511 -5.42 4.20 31.97
C VAL A 511 -5.03 4.77 33.33
N CYS A 512 -3.76 4.60 33.70
CA CYS A 512 -3.29 4.94 35.01
C CYS A 512 -2.17 5.99 34.95
N ARG A 513 -2.16 6.92 35.91
CA ARG A 513 -1.10 7.92 36.05
C ARG A 513 0.01 7.39 36.97
N LEU A 514 1.26 7.56 36.54
CA LEU A 514 2.41 7.29 37.41
C LEU A 514 2.60 8.44 38.41
N PRO A 515 3.03 8.15 39.65
CA PRO A 515 3.35 9.18 40.63
C PRO A 515 4.52 10.02 40.05
N SER A 516 4.46 11.34 40.26
CA SER A 516 5.58 12.20 39.91
C SER A 516 6.73 11.97 40.89
N SER A 517 7.99 12.24 40.42
CA SER A 517 9.18 12.16 41.30
C SER A 517 9.00 12.94 42.61
N ALA A 518 8.27 14.07 42.59
CA ALA A 518 7.94 14.86 43.77
C ALA A 518 6.89 14.20 44.70
N GLU A 519 6.14 13.21 44.21
CA GLU A 519 5.17 12.43 45.00
C GLU A 519 5.81 11.16 45.57
N LEU A 520 6.88 10.65 44.97
CA LEU A 520 7.66 9.49 45.44
C LEU A 520 8.61 9.85 46.60
N ASP A 521 9.01 11.13 46.71
CA ASP A 521 9.89 11.64 47.75
C ASP A 521 9.11 12.04 49.06
N ARG A 522 7.82 11.80 49.15
CA ARG A 522 6.96 12.06 50.32
C ARG A 522 6.49 10.78 50.99
#